data_e4e9624aba65a466e3ae115980f27806
#
_entry.id   e4e9624aba65a466e3ae115980f27806
#
_cell.length_a   1.000
_cell.length_b   1.000
_cell.length_c   1.000
_cell.angle_alpha   90.00
_cell.angle_beta   90.00
_cell.angle_gamma   90.00
#
_symmetry.space_group_name_H-M   'P 1'
#
loop_
_entity.id
_entity.type
_entity.pdbx_description
1 polymer ?
#
loop_
_entity_poly.entity_id
_entity_poly.type
_entity_poly.pdbx_seq_one_letter_code
_entity_poly.pdbx_strand_id
1 'polypeptide(L)'
;MEKWKINPSFFALLLVASLFVEWKFMIILAFLSFVFFKENEKLRKLTIQVVAISSACSLFMLFWNIVENGFSVVESGADAINAIIRLFSEDYERPDWIITLLSLLDKFEILLYNLVIVLVYFAKFSFILAIIHGTEPKKGIFKKIYEYLNDFTNFVDKKLYDLTENKTMTQPVQSNEPMQNNINM
;
A
#
# COMPACT_ATOMS: atom_id res chain seq x y z
N MET A 1 -30.97 8.07 18.78
CA MET A 1 -29.52 7.78 18.54
C MET A 1 -28.90 8.99 17.88
N GLU A 2 -28.09 9.75 18.59
CA GLU A 2 -27.34 10.86 17.99
C GLU A 2 -26.37 10.25 16.95
N LYS A 3 -26.59 10.59 15.68
CA LYS A 3 -25.66 10.23 14.62
C LYS A 3 -24.38 11.02 14.88
N TRP A 4 -23.32 10.34 15.25
CA TRP A 4 -21.98 10.91 15.33
C TRP A 4 -21.64 11.53 13.98
N LYS A 5 -21.74 12.85 13.87
CA LYS A 5 -21.38 13.58 12.65
C LYS A 5 -19.87 13.77 12.61
N ILE A 6 -19.17 12.74 12.20
CA ILE A 6 -17.72 12.87 11.93
C ILE A 6 -17.57 13.79 10.72
N ASN A 7 -16.76 14.85 10.87
CA ASN A 7 -16.47 15.78 9.78
C ASN A 7 -15.69 15.07 8.67
N PRO A 8 -16.22 14.99 7.43
CA PRO A 8 -15.54 14.33 6.31
C PRO A 8 -14.14 14.91 6.01
N SER A 9 -13.97 16.22 6.18
CA SER A 9 -12.66 16.87 5.95
C SER A 9 -11.62 16.46 6.99
N PHE A 10 -12.02 16.31 8.24
CA PHE A 10 -11.13 15.81 9.30
C PHE A 10 -10.73 14.36 9.03
N PHE A 11 -11.70 13.55 8.58
CA PHE A 11 -11.43 12.16 8.24
C PHE A 11 -10.50 12.03 7.02
N ALA A 12 -10.66 12.89 6.01
CA ALA A 12 -9.77 12.97 4.86
C ALA A 12 -8.32 13.30 5.29
N LEU A 13 -8.15 14.22 6.24
CA LEU A 13 -6.84 14.56 6.81
C LEU A 13 -6.21 13.35 7.50
N LEU A 14 -6.97 12.61 8.31
CA LEU A 14 -6.50 11.39 8.97
C LEU A 14 -6.08 10.31 7.98
N LEU A 15 -6.85 10.13 6.89
CA LEU A 15 -6.48 9.22 5.81
C LEU A 15 -5.15 9.58 5.16
N VAL A 16 -4.95 10.85 4.84
CA VAL A 16 -3.68 11.32 4.25
C VAL A 16 -2.53 11.16 5.24
N ALA A 17 -2.75 11.50 6.52
CA ALA A 17 -1.75 11.32 7.57
C ALA A 17 -1.37 9.84 7.78
N SER A 18 -2.30 8.91 7.54
CA SER A 18 -2.05 7.48 7.68
C SER A 18 -1.00 6.92 6.71
N LEU A 19 -0.66 7.65 5.63
CA LEU A 19 0.44 7.28 4.72
C LEU A 19 1.81 7.24 5.41
N PHE A 20 1.96 7.97 6.52
CA PHE A 20 3.21 8.05 7.29
C PHE A 20 3.18 7.19 8.55
N VAL A 21 2.06 6.56 8.84
CA VAL A 21 1.88 5.68 9.99
C VAL A 21 1.89 4.21 9.51
N GLU A 22 1.76 3.28 10.43
CA GLU A 22 1.71 1.87 10.12
C GLU A 22 0.53 1.52 9.20
N TRP A 23 0.77 0.61 8.24
CA TRP A 23 -0.22 0.12 7.29
C TRP A 23 -1.51 -0.42 7.94
N LYS A 24 -1.42 -0.96 9.15
CA LYS A 24 -2.57 -1.45 9.93
C LYS A 24 -3.57 -0.33 10.23
N PHE A 25 -3.06 0.83 10.63
CA PHE A 25 -3.88 2.01 10.91
C PHE A 25 -4.57 2.52 9.64
N MET A 26 -3.86 2.53 8.54
CA MET A 26 -4.42 2.90 7.22
C MET A 26 -5.58 1.98 6.82
N ILE A 27 -5.44 0.64 6.98
CA ILE A 27 -6.52 -0.30 6.66
C ILE A 27 -7.76 -0.04 7.52
N ILE A 28 -7.58 0.20 8.81
CA ILE A 28 -8.69 0.51 9.72
C ILE A 28 -9.41 1.78 9.25
N LEU A 29 -8.68 2.85 8.95
CA LEU A 29 -9.27 4.11 8.45
C LEU A 29 -9.95 3.91 7.09
N ALA A 30 -9.37 3.13 6.19
CA ALA A 30 -9.97 2.81 4.91
C ALA A 30 -11.31 2.08 5.10
N PHE A 31 -11.34 1.06 5.96
CA PHE A 31 -12.58 0.34 6.29
C PHE A 31 -13.64 1.28 6.88
N LEU A 32 -13.27 2.10 7.86
CA LEU A 32 -14.18 3.08 8.46
C LEU A 32 -14.71 4.08 7.42
N SER A 33 -13.87 4.49 6.45
CA SER A 33 -14.29 5.34 5.34
C SER A 33 -15.42 4.72 4.52
N PHE A 34 -15.28 3.44 4.15
CA PHE A 34 -16.30 2.73 3.37
C PHE A 34 -17.60 2.52 4.15
N VAL A 35 -17.51 2.34 5.46
CA VAL A 35 -18.70 2.11 6.31
C VAL A 35 -19.46 3.42 6.60
N PHE A 36 -18.74 4.46 7.04
CA PHE A 36 -19.37 5.70 7.52
C PHE A 36 -19.65 6.73 6.43
N PHE A 37 -18.85 6.70 5.34
CA PHE A 37 -18.93 7.71 4.28
C PHE A 37 -19.29 7.09 2.91
N LYS A 38 -20.09 6.04 2.92
CA LYS A 38 -20.49 5.30 1.70
C LYS A 38 -21.01 6.21 0.58
N GLU A 39 -21.73 7.28 0.93
CA GLU A 39 -22.34 8.23 -0.01
C GLU A 39 -21.38 9.36 -0.44
N ASN A 40 -20.22 9.48 0.22
CA ASN A 40 -19.25 10.54 -0.09
C ASN A 40 -18.24 10.05 -1.12
N GLU A 41 -18.55 10.25 -2.38
CA GLU A 41 -17.74 9.81 -3.52
C GLU A 41 -16.30 10.37 -3.48
N LYS A 42 -16.13 11.64 -3.07
CA LYS A 42 -14.81 12.28 -2.96
C LYS A 42 -13.94 11.58 -1.91
N LEU A 43 -14.51 11.27 -0.75
CA LEU A 43 -13.78 10.60 0.30
C LEU A 43 -13.46 9.14 -0.07
N ARG A 44 -14.38 8.47 -0.75
CA ARG A 44 -14.17 7.11 -1.26
C ARG A 44 -13.01 7.06 -2.26
N LYS A 45 -12.97 7.97 -3.24
CA LYS A 45 -11.85 8.10 -4.19
C LYS A 45 -10.53 8.37 -3.47
N LEU A 46 -10.51 9.31 -2.52
CA LEU A 46 -9.33 9.59 -1.71
C LEU A 46 -8.85 8.35 -0.96
N THR A 47 -9.77 7.60 -0.36
CA THR A 47 -9.44 6.36 0.36
C THR A 47 -8.75 5.34 -0.55
N ILE A 48 -9.31 5.09 -1.74
CA ILE A 48 -8.74 4.16 -2.71
C ILE A 48 -7.36 4.63 -3.16
N GLN A 49 -7.19 5.93 -3.41
CA GLN A 49 -5.89 6.50 -3.78
C GLN A 49 -4.85 6.32 -2.68
N VAL A 50 -5.19 6.60 -1.42
CA VAL A 50 -4.29 6.43 -0.27
C VAL A 50 -3.87 4.96 -0.11
N VAL A 51 -4.83 4.03 -0.22
CA VAL A 51 -4.54 2.58 -0.16
C VAL A 51 -3.64 2.14 -1.31
N ALA A 52 -3.93 2.58 -2.54
CA ALA A 52 -3.16 2.22 -3.72
C ALA A 52 -1.70 2.68 -3.61
N ILE A 53 -1.46 3.91 -3.14
CA ILE A 53 -0.09 4.44 -2.95
C ILE A 53 0.64 3.68 -1.87
N SER A 54 -0.01 3.47 -0.74
CA SER A 54 0.60 2.73 0.35
C SER A 54 0.97 1.31 -0.09
N SER A 55 0.10 0.65 -0.86
CA SER A 55 0.37 -0.67 -1.42
C SER A 55 1.55 -0.65 -2.40
N ALA A 56 1.60 0.34 -3.31
CA ALA A 56 2.72 0.50 -4.25
C ALA A 56 4.05 0.73 -3.52
N CYS A 57 4.07 1.60 -2.49
CA CYS A 57 5.24 1.83 -1.66
C CYS A 57 5.66 0.56 -0.89
N SER A 58 4.69 -0.21 -0.39
CA SER A 58 4.96 -1.47 0.32
C SER A 58 5.52 -2.53 -0.60
N LEU A 59 5.01 -2.65 -1.84
CA LEU A 59 5.58 -3.56 -2.86
C LEU A 59 7.01 -3.18 -3.22
N PHE A 60 7.29 -1.88 -3.33
CA PHE A 60 8.65 -1.41 -3.60
C PHE A 60 9.61 -1.74 -2.45
N MET A 61 9.17 -1.57 -1.20
CA MET A 61 9.95 -1.98 -0.02
C MET A 61 10.14 -3.49 0.06
N LEU A 62 9.12 -4.28 -0.31
CA LEU A 62 9.23 -5.74 -0.37
C LEU A 62 10.28 -6.16 -1.41
N PHE A 63 10.27 -5.53 -2.59
CA PHE A 63 11.31 -5.78 -3.60
C PHE A 63 12.70 -5.45 -3.06
N TRP A 64 12.84 -4.33 -2.33
CA TRP A 64 14.09 -3.98 -1.68
C TRP A 64 14.56 -5.05 -0.68
N ASN A 65 13.66 -5.56 0.16
CA ASN A 65 14.00 -6.63 1.10
C ASN A 65 14.51 -7.90 0.41
N ILE A 66 14.03 -8.19 -0.80
CA ILE A 66 14.56 -9.30 -1.61
C ILE A 66 16.01 -9.02 -2.04
N VAL A 67 16.30 -7.79 -2.46
CA VAL A 67 17.65 -7.37 -2.84
C VAL A 67 18.60 -7.43 -1.63
N GLU A 68 18.21 -6.91 -0.49
CA GLU A 68 18.92 -6.94 0.79
C GLU A 68 19.25 -8.39 1.20
N ASN A 69 18.27 -9.28 1.13
CA ASN A 69 18.50 -10.71 1.37
C ASN A 69 19.51 -11.32 0.39
N GLY A 70 19.53 -10.84 -0.85
CA GLY A 70 20.55 -11.23 -1.85
C GLY A 70 21.95 -10.85 -1.41
N PHE A 71 22.17 -9.64 -0.91
CA PHE A 71 23.46 -9.20 -0.35
C PHE A 71 23.88 -10.06 0.84
N SER A 72 22.96 -10.31 1.77
CA SER A 72 23.19 -11.15 2.94
C SER A 72 23.57 -12.60 2.58
N VAL A 73 23.00 -13.17 1.52
CA VAL A 73 23.40 -14.49 1.00
C VAL A 73 24.83 -14.48 0.47
N VAL A 74 25.24 -13.42 -0.23
CA VAL A 74 26.62 -13.29 -0.74
C VAL A 74 27.62 -13.21 0.41
N GLU A 75 27.33 -12.43 1.44
CA GLU A 75 28.16 -12.29 2.63
C GLU A 75 28.28 -13.62 3.39
N SER A 76 27.14 -14.26 3.67
CA SER A 76 27.10 -15.58 4.33
C SER A 76 27.82 -16.65 3.53
N GLY A 77 27.74 -16.62 2.20
CA GLY A 77 28.47 -17.50 1.31
C GLY A 77 29.98 -17.31 1.40
N ALA A 78 30.44 -16.06 1.46
CA ALA A 78 31.86 -15.74 1.64
C ALA A 78 32.37 -16.21 3.01
N ASP A 79 31.57 -16.08 4.06
CA ASP A 79 31.94 -16.57 5.39
C ASP A 79 31.98 -18.09 5.47
N ALA A 80 31.02 -18.79 4.84
CA ALA A 80 31.05 -20.25 4.76
C ALA A 80 32.28 -20.79 4.02
N ILE A 81 32.64 -20.19 2.88
CA ILE A 81 33.84 -20.55 2.14
C ILE A 81 35.08 -20.33 3.00
N ASN A 82 35.14 -19.21 3.70
CA ASN A 82 36.26 -18.90 4.60
C ASN A 82 36.38 -19.91 5.74
N ALA A 83 35.24 -20.32 6.34
CA ALA A 83 35.22 -21.36 7.38
C ALA A 83 35.72 -22.72 6.86
N ILE A 84 35.33 -23.10 5.64
CA ILE A 84 35.78 -24.34 5.02
C ILE A 84 37.32 -24.29 4.77
N ILE A 85 37.87 -23.20 4.26
CA ILE A 85 39.31 -23.08 4.03
C ILE A 85 40.07 -23.18 5.35
N ARG A 86 39.61 -22.59 6.43
CA ARG A 86 40.23 -22.69 7.76
C ARG A 86 40.27 -24.11 8.30
N LEU A 87 39.32 -24.98 7.92
CA LEU A 87 39.34 -26.40 8.32
C LEU A 87 40.52 -27.16 7.66
N PHE A 88 41.01 -26.69 6.51
CA PHE A 88 42.12 -27.32 5.78
C PHE A 88 43.47 -26.62 5.98
N SER A 89 43.47 -25.41 6.55
CA SER A 89 44.69 -24.62 6.75
C SER A 89 44.53 -23.77 8.02
N GLU A 90 45.23 -24.19 9.10
CA GLU A 90 45.15 -23.50 10.42
C GLU A 90 45.73 -22.08 10.35
N ASP A 91 46.68 -21.82 9.44
CA ASP A 91 47.34 -20.51 9.26
C ASP A 91 46.64 -19.62 8.22
N TYR A 92 45.44 -20.00 7.74
CA TYR A 92 44.74 -19.19 6.75
C TYR A 92 44.18 -17.92 7.35
N GLU A 93 44.71 -16.79 6.97
CA GLU A 93 44.13 -15.47 7.20
C GLU A 93 43.35 -15.00 5.97
N ARG A 94 42.16 -14.43 6.17
CA ARG A 94 41.39 -13.89 5.08
C ARG A 94 42.17 -12.73 4.43
N PRO A 95 42.39 -12.74 3.10
CA PRO A 95 43.07 -11.65 2.42
C PRO A 95 42.42 -10.29 2.66
N ASP A 96 43.20 -9.26 2.94
CA ASP A 96 42.74 -7.90 3.24
C ASP A 96 41.82 -7.33 2.17
N TRP A 97 42.04 -7.67 0.91
CA TRP A 97 41.21 -7.20 -0.19
C TRP A 97 39.77 -7.77 -0.11
N ILE A 98 39.59 -9.01 0.37
CA ILE A 98 38.24 -9.61 0.57
C ILE A 98 37.52 -8.89 1.71
N ILE A 99 38.22 -8.61 2.82
CA ILE A 99 37.67 -7.87 3.94
C ILE A 99 37.22 -6.48 3.49
N THR A 100 38.07 -5.82 2.72
CA THR A 100 37.80 -4.49 2.16
C THR A 100 36.60 -4.52 1.22
N LEU A 101 36.50 -5.54 0.35
CA LEU A 101 35.38 -5.68 -0.60
C LEU A 101 34.06 -5.90 0.11
N LEU A 102 34.00 -6.78 1.13
CA LEU A 102 32.79 -7.02 1.91
C LEU A 102 32.35 -5.78 2.67
N SER A 103 33.30 -5.05 3.29
CA SER A 103 32.99 -3.79 3.96
C SER A 103 32.48 -2.70 2.99
N LEU A 104 32.91 -2.72 1.74
CA LEU A 104 32.45 -1.80 0.71
C LEU A 104 31.05 -2.17 0.22
N LEU A 105 30.73 -3.46 0.11
CA LEU A 105 29.41 -3.97 -0.20
C LEU A 105 28.39 -3.58 0.88
N ASP A 106 28.72 -3.76 2.16
CA ASP A 106 27.88 -3.39 3.29
C ASP A 106 27.56 -1.88 3.27
N LYS A 107 28.59 -1.03 3.10
CA LYS A 107 28.37 0.43 2.97
C LYS A 107 27.53 0.80 1.76
N PHE A 108 27.68 0.09 0.65
CA PHE A 108 26.90 0.32 -0.55
C PHE A 108 25.44 -0.08 -0.34
N GLU A 109 25.19 -1.19 0.34
CA GLU A 109 23.86 -1.64 0.72
C GLU A 109 23.14 -0.60 1.60
N ILE A 110 23.81 -0.11 2.65
CA ILE A 110 23.28 0.94 3.53
C ILE A 110 22.95 2.22 2.73
N LEU A 111 23.84 2.63 1.81
CA LEU A 111 23.61 3.79 0.95
C LEU A 111 22.37 3.62 0.08
N LEU A 112 22.24 2.47 -0.57
CA LEU A 112 21.08 2.16 -1.42
C LEU A 112 19.80 2.10 -0.61
N TYR A 113 19.81 1.50 0.58
CA TYR A 113 18.67 1.44 1.47
C TYR A 113 18.17 2.83 1.84
N ASN A 114 19.08 3.72 2.25
CA ASN A 114 18.73 5.10 2.58
C ASN A 114 18.17 5.86 1.36
N LEU A 115 18.73 5.64 0.18
CA LEU A 115 18.20 6.22 -1.07
C LEU A 115 16.77 5.75 -1.36
N VAL A 116 16.51 4.46 -1.19
CA VAL A 116 15.16 3.88 -1.38
C VAL A 116 14.16 4.49 -0.41
N ILE A 117 14.52 4.61 0.87
CA ILE A 117 13.66 5.26 1.88
C ILE A 117 13.34 6.69 1.47
N VAL A 118 14.35 7.48 1.09
CA VAL A 118 14.15 8.87 0.65
C VAL A 118 13.22 8.94 -0.55
N LEU A 119 13.38 8.05 -1.53
CA LEU A 119 12.51 8.00 -2.72
C LEU A 119 11.05 7.66 -2.35
N VAL A 120 10.84 6.72 -1.42
CA VAL A 120 9.50 6.35 -0.95
C VAL A 120 8.83 7.52 -0.24
N TYR A 121 9.55 8.21 0.66
CA TYR A 121 8.99 9.40 1.32
C TYR A 121 8.73 10.55 0.35
N PHE A 122 9.64 10.76 -0.59
CA PHE A 122 9.45 11.77 -1.64
C PHE A 122 8.23 11.48 -2.52
N ALA A 123 8.02 10.20 -2.89
CA ALA A 123 6.84 9.77 -3.64
C ALA A 123 5.55 10.04 -2.85
N LYS A 124 5.50 9.65 -1.57
CA LYS A 124 4.35 9.91 -0.69
C LYS A 124 4.05 11.40 -0.58
N PHE A 125 5.09 12.22 -0.34
CA PHE A 125 4.93 13.65 -0.19
C PHE A 125 4.46 14.33 -1.49
N SER A 126 5.06 13.98 -2.62
CA SER A 126 4.67 14.51 -3.94
C SER A 126 3.22 14.19 -4.26
N PHE A 127 2.76 13.00 -3.87
CA PHE A 127 1.39 12.58 -4.09
C PHE A 127 0.40 13.35 -3.22
N ILE A 128 0.74 13.59 -1.96
CA ILE A 128 -0.07 14.43 -1.06
C ILE A 128 -0.22 15.84 -1.61
N LEU A 129 0.87 16.42 -2.11
CA LEU A 129 0.82 17.73 -2.75
C LEU A 129 -0.10 17.74 -3.96
N ALA A 130 -0.06 16.69 -4.79
CA ALA A 130 -0.95 16.56 -5.95
C ALA A 130 -2.43 16.48 -5.53
N ILE A 131 -2.75 15.72 -4.47
CA ILE A 131 -4.11 15.64 -3.92
C ILE A 131 -4.58 17.00 -3.39
N ILE A 132 -3.75 17.70 -2.61
CA ILE A 132 -4.10 18.98 -1.98
C ILE A 132 -4.32 20.07 -3.04
N HIS A 133 -3.48 20.13 -4.06
CA HIS A 133 -3.55 21.15 -5.08
C HIS A 133 -4.51 20.81 -6.23
N GLY A 134 -5.08 19.59 -6.22
CA GLY A 134 -5.94 19.12 -7.32
C GLY A 134 -5.23 19.14 -8.70
N THR A 135 -3.90 19.16 -8.70
CA THR A 135 -3.09 19.22 -9.92
C THR A 135 -2.52 17.84 -10.23
N GLU A 136 -2.93 17.30 -11.37
CA GLU A 136 -2.29 16.11 -11.90
C GLU A 136 -0.80 16.36 -12.20
N PRO A 137 0.10 15.43 -11.85
CA PRO A 137 1.51 15.58 -12.18
C PRO A 137 1.69 15.66 -13.69
N LYS A 138 2.23 16.78 -14.18
CA LYS A 138 2.23 17.10 -15.62
C LYS A 138 3.30 16.37 -16.45
N LYS A 139 4.36 15.84 -15.83
CA LYS A 139 5.49 15.20 -16.57
C LYS A 139 6.20 14.10 -15.75
N GLY A 140 6.81 13.14 -16.46
CA GLY A 140 7.75 12.16 -15.93
C GLY A 140 7.13 10.89 -15.35
N ILE A 141 7.93 10.16 -14.56
CA ILE A 141 7.56 8.88 -13.94
C ILE A 141 6.33 9.05 -13.02
N PHE A 142 6.24 10.16 -12.30
CA PHE A 142 5.12 10.46 -11.42
C PHE A 142 3.78 10.59 -12.16
N LYS A 143 3.78 11.14 -13.38
CA LYS A 143 2.57 11.18 -14.22
C LYS A 143 2.10 9.77 -14.55
N LYS A 144 3.00 8.89 -14.98
CA LYS A 144 2.67 7.49 -15.30
C LYS A 144 2.15 6.74 -14.07
N ILE A 145 2.80 6.89 -12.93
CA ILE A 145 2.36 6.27 -11.67
C ILE A 145 0.96 6.78 -11.30
N TYR A 146 0.72 8.08 -11.41
CA TYR A 146 -0.58 8.67 -11.14
C TYR A 146 -1.66 8.14 -12.09
N GLU A 147 -1.37 8.07 -13.40
CA GLU A 147 -2.28 7.51 -14.40
C GLU A 147 -2.64 6.05 -14.07
N TYR A 148 -1.66 5.19 -13.81
CA TYR A 148 -1.91 3.81 -13.41
C TYR A 148 -2.72 3.70 -12.12
N LEU A 149 -2.44 4.52 -11.12
CA LEU A 149 -3.18 4.52 -9.88
C LEU A 149 -4.62 5.02 -10.07
N ASN A 150 -4.81 6.03 -10.91
CA ASN A 150 -6.13 6.53 -11.23
C ASN A 150 -6.95 5.50 -12.03
N ASP A 151 -6.35 4.82 -13.00
CA ASP A 151 -6.99 3.74 -13.75
C ASP A 151 -7.34 2.57 -12.85
N PHE A 152 -6.44 2.19 -11.95
CA PHE A 152 -6.70 1.17 -10.94
C PHE A 152 -7.84 1.60 -9.99
N THR A 153 -7.84 2.84 -9.54
CA THR A 153 -8.92 3.40 -8.70
C THR A 153 -10.27 3.32 -9.41
N ASN A 154 -10.33 3.72 -10.67
CA ASN A 154 -11.55 3.66 -11.48
C ASN A 154 -12.01 2.22 -11.73
N PHE A 155 -11.07 1.29 -11.96
CA PHE A 155 -11.38 -0.13 -12.09
C PHE A 155 -11.98 -0.71 -10.81
N VAL A 156 -11.37 -0.45 -9.65
CA VAL A 156 -11.86 -0.92 -8.35
C VAL A 156 -13.23 -0.31 -8.03
N ASP A 157 -13.41 0.98 -8.30
CA ASP A 157 -14.67 1.69 -8.07
C ASP A 157 -15.81 1.09 -8.92
N LYS A 158 -15.55 0.82 -10.19
CA LYS A 158 -16.50 0.14 -11.08
C LYS A 158 -16.85 -1.26 -10.58
N LYS A 159 -15.86 -2.05 -10.16
CA LYS A 159 -16.08 -3.40 -9.62
C LYS A 159 -16.89 -3.39 -8.33
N LEU A 160 -16.63 -2.45 -7.43
CA LEU A 160 -17.40 -2.28 -6.21
C LEU A 160 -18.84 -1.88 -6.51
N TYR A 161 -19.06 -1.00 -7.51
CA TYR A 161 -20.39 -0.62 -7.94
C TYR A 161 -21.16 -1.81 -8.51
N ASP A 162 -20.58 -2.57 -9.42
CA ASP A 162 -21.17 -3.79 -10.01
C ASP A 162 -21.56 -4.83 -8.94
N LEU A 163 -20.73 -5.00 -7.90
CA LEU A 163 -21.00 -5.92 -6.79
C LEU A 163 -22.13 -5.45 -5.88
N THR A 164 -22.31 -4.13 -5.73
CA THR A 164 -23.40 -3.57 -4.91
C THR A 164 -24.73 -3.59 -5.66
N GLU A 165 -24.74 -3.35 -6.95
CA GLU A 165 -25.95 -3.32 -7.77
C GLU A 165 -26.53 -4.75 -7.97
N ASN A 166 -25.68 -5.76 -8.20
CA ASN A 166 -26.11 -7.15 -8.29
C ASN A 166 -26.72 -7.70 -6.99
N LYS A 167 -26.34 -7.16 -5.81
CA LYS A 167 -26.96 -7.55 -4.54
C LYS A 167 -28.37 -6.99 -4.35
N THR A 168 -28.67 -5.86 -4.96
CA THR A 168 -30.00 -5.23 -4.86
C THR A 168 -31.03 -5.93 -5.77
N MET A 169 -30.60 -6.56 -6.87
CA MET A 169 -31.48 -7.29 -7.79
C MET A 169 -31.84 -8.71 -7.32
N THR A 170 -31.14 -9.25 -6.32
CA THR A 170 -31.39 -10.62 -5.82
C THR A 170 -32.30 -10.71 -4.60
N GLN A 171 -32.93 -9.62 -4.15
CA GLN A 171 -34.00 -9.73 -3.16
C GLN A 171 -35.29 -10.15 -3.90
N PRO A 172 -35.84 -11.33 -3.61
CA PRO A 172 -37.12 -11.71 -4.16
C PRO A 172 -38.16 -10.72 -3.66
N VAL A 173 -38.89 -10.13 -4.61
CA VAL A 173 -40.09 -9.35 -4.31
C VAL A 173 -41.00 -10.26 -3.51
N GLN A 174 -41.12 -10.02 -2.20
CA GLN A 174 -42.21 -10.62 -1.42
C GLN A 174 -43.53 -10.07 -1.99
N SER A 175 -44.18 -10.90 -2.80
CA SER A 175 -45.53 -10.67 -3.25
C SER A 175 -46.42 -10.66 -2.01
N ASN A 176 -46.83 -9.47 -1.57
CA ASN A 176 -47.94 -9.29 -0.65
C ASN A 176 -49.19 -9.76 -1.38
N GLU A 177 -49.52 -11.03 -1.27
CA GLU A 177 -50.89 -11.49 -1.59
C GLU A 177 -51.87 -10.85 -0.61
N PRO A 178 -52.93 -10.17 -1.09
CA PRO A 178 -53.95 -9.62 -0.20
C PRO A 178 -54.75 -10.81 0.37
N MET A 179 -54.78 -10.93 1.71
CA MET A 179 -55.71 -11.82 2.40
C MET A 179 -57.12 -11.50 1.95
N GLN A 180 -57.71 -12.39 1.14
CA GLN A 180 -59.14 -12.41 0.92
C GLN A 180 -59.82 -12.86 2.20
N ASN A 181 -60.44 -11.88 2.92
CA ASN A 181 -61.41 -12.14 3.96
C ASN A 181 -62.69 -12.73 3.31
N ASN A 182 -62.79 -14.06 3.33
CA ASN A 182 -64.09 -14.72 3.14
C ASN A 182 -64.88 -14.63 4.45
N ILE A 183 -65.73 -13.62 4.54
CA ILE A 183 -66.86 -13.60 5.45
C ILE A 183 -67.98 -14.32 4.74
N ASN A 184 -68.25 -15.56 5.10
CA ASN A 184 -69.52 -16.22 4.81
C ASN A 184 -70.33 -16.33 6.08
N MET A 185 -71.57 -15.86 5.93
CA MET A 185 -72.69 -15.90 6.89
C MET A 185 -73.01 -17.35 7.32
#